data_c39c3309d9ab15f957210772eb1123fe
#
_entry.id   c39c3309d9ab15f957210772eb1123fe
#
_cell.length_a   1.000
_cell.length_b   1.000
_cell.length_c   1.000
_cell.angle_alpha   90.00
_cell.angle_beta   90.00
_cell.angle_gamma   90.00
#
_symmetry.space_group_name_H-M   'P 1'
#
loop_
_entity.id
_entity.type
_entity.pdbx_description
1 polymer ?
#
loop_
_entity_poly.entity_id
_entity_poly.type
_entity_poly.pdbx_seq_one_letter_code
_entity_poly.pdbx_strand_id
1 'polypeptide(L)'
;MRESEVKQSLDELANKWKIEKSIYDLHLGKRDDVSDFQSVVNNVVFHIPFLARDKTYVLWKCLWPDCHNCCEKQGRLPLTRDDMSLISKKMGYEAVSEFIKNETTVSSWNESSTMNNVITTISMISLKRKENETEEQDGKPLSCRFLDEGGSCGIHPDKPGVCWLYPFSSWMESDSGKPVVHASFQLTGDCPGFYTANTVQPMMEILQEYSKKIFDYNMSIQRTTRENYGFINIVQ
;
A
#
# COMPACT_ATOMS: atom_id res chain seq x y z
N MET A 1 -7.10 -3.04 13.27
CA MET A 1 -7.30 -1.62 13.64
C MET A 1 -8.64 -1.53 14.35
N ARG A 2 -8.73 -0.90 15.51
CA ARG A 2 -10.01 -0.78 16.22
C ARG A 2 -10.85 0.30 15.53
N GLU A 3 -12.16 0.13 15.49
CA GLU A 3 -13.10 1.10 14.89
C GLU A 3 -12.88 2.54 15.41
N SER A 4 -12.49 2.68 16.67
CA SER A 4 -12.14 3.95 17.27
C SER A 4 -10.91 4.62 16.68
N GLU A 5 -9.90 3.87 16.27
CA GLU A 5 -8.65 4.39 15.67
C GLU A 5 -8.90 4.88 14.23
N VAL A 6 -9.67 4.11 13.46
CA VAL A 6 -10.08 4.51 12.10
C VAL A 6 -10.89 5.80 12.17
N LYS A 7 -11.84 5.88 13.12
CA LYS A 7 -12.66 7.08 13.29
C LYS A 7 -11.82 8.29 13.66
N GLN A 8 -10.88 8.17 14.59
CA GLN A 8 -10.00 9.27 14.98
C GLN A 8 -9.17 9.76 13.80
N SER A 9 -8.58 8.85 13.04
CA SER A 9 -7.80 9.18 11.83
C SER A 9 -8.65 9.91 10.79
N LEU A 10 -9.88 9.45 10.57
CA LEU A 10 -10.83 10.09 9.65
C LEU A 10 -11.28 11.48 10.12
N ASP A 11 -11.49 11.68 11.42
CA ASP A 11 -11.85 12.98 11.99
C ASP A 11 -10.70 13.99 11.79
N GLU A 12 -9.44 13.55 11.96
CA GLU A 12 -8.25 14.36 11.65
C GLU A 12 -8.20 14.75 10.15
N LEU A 13 -8.45 13.78 9.25
CA LEU A 13 -8.50 14.03 7.81
C LEU A 13 -9.63 15.00 7.45
N ALA A 14 -10.83 14.79 8.00
CA ALA A 14 -11.99 15.64 7.73
C ALA A 14 -11.73 17.10 8.16
N ASN A 15 -11.07 17.29 9.30
CA ASN A 15 -10.74 18.62 9.81
C ASN A 15 -9.66 19.31 8.97
N LYS A 16 -8.61 18.58 8.57
CA LYS A 16 -7.47 19.15 7.83
C LYS A 16 -7.74 19.29 6.34
N TRP A 17 -8.33 18.23 5.72
CA TRP A 17 -8.42 18.09 4.27
C TRP A 17 -9.83 18.23 3.71
N LYS A 18 -10.83 18.36 4.56
CA LYS A 18 -12.25 18.52 4.18
C LYS A 18 -12.73 17.40 3.25
N ILE A 19 -12.43 16.15 3.62
CA ILE A 19 -12.86 15.00 2.83
C ILE A 19 -14.39 14.94 2.71
N GLU A 20 -14.87 14.43 1.58
CA GLU A 20 -16.29 14.30 1.32
C GLU A 20 -16.97 13.35 2.32
N LYS A 21 -18.20 13.66 2.70
CA LYS A 21 -18.97 12.83 3.62
C LYS A 21 -19.15 11.40 3.11
N SER A 22 -19.37 11.22 1.81
CA SER A 22 -19.49 9.90 1.16
C SER A 22 -18.23 9.06 1.34
N ILE A 23 -17.04 9.67 1.24
CA ILE A 23 -15.75 9.03 1.47
C ILE A 23 -15.58 8.70 2.96
N TYR A 24 -15.91 9.63 3.85
CA TYR A 24 -15.88 9.40 5.30
C TYR A 24 -16.78 8.21 5.71
N ASP A 25 -18.02 8.19 5.24
CA ASP A 25 -18.98 7.12 5.54
C ASP A 25 -18.53 5.76 4.93
N LEU A 26 -17.89 5.78 3.75
CA LEU A 26 -17.31 4.58 3.13
C LEU A 26 -16.19 3.97 3.99
N HIS A 27 -15.24 4.78 4.44
CA HIS A 27 -14.15 4.32 5.30
C HIS A 27 -14.63 3.74 6.64
N LEU A 28 -15.74 4.25 7.16
CA LEU A 28 -16.37 3.71 8.39
C LEU A 28 -17.24 2.47 8.15
N GLY A 29 -17.33 1.97 6.91
CA GLY A 29 -18.20 0.85 6.59
C GLY A 29 -19.70 1.13 6.74
N LYS A 30 -20.10 2.40 6.72
CA LYS A 30 -21.51 2.84 6.84
C LYS A 30 -22.28 2.83 5.51
N ARG A 31 -21.61 2.47 4.42
CA ARG A 31 -22.19 2.39 3.08
C ARG A 31 -22.53 0.93 2.76
N ASP A 32 -23.81 0.66 2.49
CA ASP A 32 -24.35 -0.64 2.08
C ASP A 32 -24.66 -0.71 0.57
N ASP A 33 -24.41 0.39 -0.15
CA ASP A 33 -24.71 0.59 -1.56
C ASP A 33 -23.43 0.62 -2.44
N VAL A 34 -22.36 0.02 -1.96
CA VAL A 34 -21.09 -0.05 -2.69
C VAL A 34 -21.09 -1.24 -3.62
N SER A 35 -20.85 -1.00 -4.90
CA SER A 35 -20.61 -2.05 -5.90
C SER A 35 -19.20 -1.93 -6.47
N ASP A 36 -18.72 -3.00 -7.06
CA ASP A 36 -17.41 -3.05 -7.70
C ASP A 36 -17.55 -2.73 -9.20
N PHE A 37 -16.82 -1.71 -9.64
CA PHE A 37 -16.65 -1.40 -11.06
C PHE A 37 -15.25 -1.83 -11.48
N GLN A 38 -15.16 -2.70 -12.49
CA GLN A 38 -13.87 -3.19 -12.97
C GLN A 38 -13.44 -2.42 -14.23
N SER A 39 -12.19 -1.97 -14.22
CA SER A 39 -11.51 -1.35 -15.36
C SER A 39 -10.21 -2.08 -15.64
N VAL A 40 -10.04 -2.58 -16.86
CA VAL A 40 -8.81 -3.30 -17.27
C VAL A 40 -7.87 -2.34 -17.97
N VAL A 41 -6.68 -2.16 -17.41
CA VAL A 41 -5.64 -1.29 -17.96
C VAL A 41 -4.29 -2.03 -17.93
N ASN A 42 -3.65 -2.23 -19.09
CA ASN A 42 -2.32 -2.85 -19.22
C ASN A 42 -2.16 -4.15 -18.40
N ASN A 43 -3.08 -5.10 -18.52
CA ASN A 43 -3.09 -6.38 -17.82
C ASN A 43 -3.31 -6.30 -16.29
N VAL A 44 -3.79 -5.17 -15.80
CA VAL A 44 -4.24 -5.01 -14.40
C VAL A 44 -5.73 -4.76 -14.37
N VAL A 45 -6.45 -5.51 -13.57
CA VAL A 45 -7.89 -5.32 -13.30
C VAL A 45 -8.02 -4.43 -12.07
N PHE A 46 -8.44 -3.19 -12.27
CA PHE A 46 -8.71 -2.25 -11.18
C PHE A 46 -10.14 -2.39 -10.69
N HIS A 47 -10.29 -2.57 -9.39
CA HIS A 47 -11.56 -2.61 -8.68
C HIS A 47 -11.84 -1.24 -8.07
N ILE A 48 -12.75 -0.49 -8.66
CA ILE A 48 -13.09 0.87 -8.29
C ILE A 48 -14.46 0.87 -7.61
N PRO A 49 -14.57 1.32 -6.35
CA PRO A 49 -15.86 1.38 -5.67
C PRO A 49 -16.81 2.35 -6.38
N PHE A 50 -18.05 1.90 -6.64
CA PHE A 50 -19.13 2.71 -7.15
C PHE A 50 -20.24 2.84 -6.09
N LEU A 51 -20.59 4.07 -5.75
CA LEU A 51 -21.61 4.41 -4.76
C LEU A 51 -22.97 4.55 -5.48
N ALA A 52 -23.80 3.53 -5.38
CA ALA A 52 -25.02 3.43 -6.19
C ALA A 52 -26.03 4.53 -5.91
N ARG A 53 -26.20 4.96 -4.64
CA ARG A 53 -27.14 6.05 -4.27
C ARG A 53 -26.73 7.39 -4.85
N ASP A 54 -25.41 7.67 -4.84
CA ASP A 54 -24.85 8.96 -5.30
C ASP A 54 -24.57 8.93 -6.81
N LYS A 55 -24.60 7.73 -7.43
CA LYS A 55 -24.21 7.48 -8.82
C LYS A 55 -22.79 7.99 -9.12
N THR A 56 -21.86 7.78 -8.19
CA THR A 56 -20.47 8.25 -8.28
C THR A 56 -19.48 7.12 -8.06
N TYR A 57 -18.33 7.25 -8.70
CA TYR A 57 -17.15 6.40 -8.48
C TYR A 57 -16.29 7.01 -7.38
N VAL A 58 -15.68 6.18 -6.56
CA VAL A 58 -14.63 6.59 -5.63
C VAL A 58 -13.31 6.59 -6.38
N LEU A 59 -12.73 7.74 -6.54
CA LEU A 59 -11.48 7.94 -7.26
C LEU A 59 -10.40 8.41 -6.29
N TRP A 60 -9.15 8.44 -6.77
CA TRP A 60 -8.01 8.86 -5.97
C TRP A 60 -7.01 9.66 -6.80
N LYS A 61 -6.36 10.63 -6.13
CA LYS A 61 -5.17 11.34 -6.61
C LYS A 61 -4.20 11.56 -5.47
N CYS A 62 -2.90 11.48 -5.75
CA CYS A 62 -1.89 11.83 -4.76
C CYS A 62 -1.88 13.34 -4.52
N LEU A 63 -1.85 13.76 -3.26
CA LEU A 63 -1.76 15.17 -2.85
C LEU A 63 -0.33 15.57 -2.45
N TRP A 64 0.68 14.80 -2.84
CA TRP A 64 2.07 15.19 -2.65
C TRP A 64 2.38 16.45 -3.49
N PRO A 65 3.20 17.43 -3.01
CA PRO A 65 3.98 17.43 -1.76
C PRO A 65 3.22 17.87 -0.50
N ASP A 66 1.97 18.30 -0.59
CA ASP A 66 1.22 18.84 0.55
C ASP A 66 0.84 17.75 1.58
N CYS A 67 0.82 16.49 1.16
CA CYS A 67 0.48 15.33 2.00
C CYS A 67 1.58 14.27 1.96
N HIS A 68 1.98 13.81 3.14
CA HIS A 68 2.94 12.72 3.32
C HIS A 68 2.47 11.68 4.35
N ASN A 69 1.15 11.60 4.59
CA ASN A 69 0.55 10.66 5.55
C ASN A 69 1.00 9.20 5.36
N CYS A 70 1.16 8.74 4.11
CA CYS A 70 1.65 7.39 3.84
C CYS A 70 3.09 7.16 4.33
N CYS A 71 3.95 8.19 4.36
CA CYS A 71 5.30 8.08 4.92
C CYS A 71 5.31 8.13 6.45
N GLU A 72 4.36 8.82 7.05
CA GLU A 72 4.22 8.93 8.51
C GLU A 72 3.52 7.72 9.12
N LYS A 73 2.46 7.22 8.46
CA LYS A 73 1.52 6.26 9.02
C LYS A 73 1.58 4.87 8.40
N GLN A 74 2.23 4.70 7.25
CA GLN A 74 2.34 3.38 6.62
C GLN A 74 3.16 2.44 7.49
N GLY A 75 2.61 1.29 7.83
CA GLY A 75 3.22 0.29 8.70
C GLY A 75 4.50 -0.33 8.12
N ARG A 76 4.50 -1.63 7.90
CA ARG A 76 5.64 -2.36 7.33
C ARG A 76 5.90 -1.93 5.90
N LEU A 77 7.19 -1.82 5.54
CA LEU A 77 7.63 -1.55 4.17
C LEU A 77 8.42 -2.76 3.67
N PRO A 78 7.73 -3.83 3.22
CA PRO A 78 8.40 -5.00 2.68
C PRO A 78 9.17 -4.62 1.41
N LEU A 79 10.37 -5.17 1.29
CA LEU A 79 11.28 -4.91 0.19
C LEU A 79 11.36 -6.11 -0.73
N THR A 80 11.28 -5.87 -2.03
CA THR A 80 11.63 -6.85 -3.05
C THR A 80 13.15 -6.91 -3.20
N ARG A 81 13.65 -7.93 -3.90
CA ARG A 81 15.08 -8.00 -4.26
C ARG A 81 15.51 -6.76 -5.05
N ASP A 82 14.66 -6.31 -5.98
CA ASP A 82 14.94 -5.15 -6.82
C ASP A 82 15.00 -3.87 -5.99
N ASP A 83 14.10 -3.71 -5.01
CA ASP A 83 14.11 -2.59 -4.05
C ASP A 83 15.42 -2.56 -3.25
N MET A 84 15.83 -3.71 -2.69
CA MET A 84 17.06 -3.79 -1.91
C MET A 84 18.30 -3.39 -2.72
N SER A 85 18.35 -3.84 -3.98
CA SER A 85 19.47 -3.49 -4.87
C SER A 85 19.47 -2.00 -5.22
N LEU A 86 18.29 -1.43 -5.54
CA LEU A 86 18.14 -0.03 -5.92
C LEU A 86 18.50 0.91 -4.75
N ILE A 87 17.90 0.67 -3.59
CA ILE A 87 18.08 1.52 -2.42
C ILE A 87 19.48 1.41 -1.86
N SER A 88 20.07 0.19 -1.82
CA SER A 88 21.45 -0.04 -1.42
C SER A 88 22.42 0.83 -2.23
N LYS A 89 22.28 0.81 -3.55
CA LYS A 89 23.06 1.64 -4.46
C LYS A 89 22.84 3.14 -4.22
N LYS A 90 21.59 3.55 -4.03
CA LYS A 90 21.24 4.96 -3.75
C LYS A 90 21.86 5.48 -2.46
N MET A 91 21.95 4.62 -1.45
CA MET A 91 22.54 4.93 -0.16
C MET A 91 24.09 4.80 -0.14
N GLY A 92 24.69 4.36 -1.23
CA GLY A 92 26.14 4.25 -1.35
C GLY A 92 26.74 3.01 -0.68
N TYR A 93 25.96 1.96 -0.41
CA TYR A 93 26.48 0.69 0.07
C TYR A 93 27.26 -0.05 -1.03
N GLU A 94 28.42 -0.59 -0.71
CA GLU A 94 29.21 -1.39 -1.65
C GLU A 94 28.57 -2.75 -1.93
N ALA A 95 27.90 -3.33 -0.92
CA ALA A 95 27.23 -4.62 -1.02
C ALA A 95 25.79 -4.56 -0.50
N VAL A 96 24.85 -5.23 -1.20
CA VAL A 96 23.45 -5.34 -0.76
C VAL A 96 23.31 -6.03 0.59
N SER A 97 24.22 -6.98 0.93
CA SER A 97 24.24 -7.65 2.23
C SER A 97 24.52 -6.68 3.38
N GLU A 98 25.31 -5.67 3.16
CA GLU A 98 25.59 -4.63 4.16
C GLU A 98 24.37 -3.73 4.39
N PHE A 99 23.71 -3.33 3.30
CA PHE A 99 22.41 -2.64 3.37
C PHE A 99 21.39 -3.46 4.16
N ILE A 100 21.23 -4.75 3.83
CA ILE A 100 20.27 -5.63 4.52
C ILE A 100 20.57 -5.65 6.03
N LYS A 101 21.82 -5.81 6.43
CA LYS A 101 22.22 -5.86 7.84
C LYS A 101 21.89 -4.55 8.57
N ASN A 102 22.17 -3.41 7.96
CA ASN A 102 22.11 -2.11 8.62
C ASN A 102 20.72 -1.48 8.54
N GLU A 103 20.00 -1.65 7.41
CA GLU A 103 18.82 -0.87 7.07
C GLU A 103 17.51 -1.65 7.13
N THR A 104 17.59 -2.96 7.32
CA THR A 104 16.40 -3.80 7.27
C THR A 104 16.17 -4.62 8.53
N THR A 105 14.95 -5.09 8.68
CA THR A 105 14.52 -6.07 9.69
C THR A 105 13.62 -7.10 9.04
N VAL A 106 13.40 -8.23 9.72
CA VAL A 106 12.41 -9.23 9.28
C VAL A 106 11.07 -8.89 9.92
N SER A 107 10.09 -8.63 9.08
CA SER A 107 8.70 -8.44 9.51
C SER A 107 7.90 -9.70 9.21
N SER A 108 7.11 -10.16 10.18
CA SER A 108 6.26 -11.34 10.03
C SER A 108 4.80 -10.98 10.32
N TRP A 109 3.88 -11.58 9.56
CA TRP A 109 2.44 -11.47 9.81
C TRP A 109 1.71 -12.72 9.39
N ASN A 110 0.53 -12.91 9.96
CA ASN A 110 -0.30 -14.05 9.65
C ASN A 110 -1.35 -13.67 8.61
N GLU A 111 -1.45 -14.47 7.56
CA GLU A 111 -2.55 -14.44 6.61
C GLU A 111 -3.44 -15.66 6.81
N SER A 112 -4.75 -15.46 6.96
CA SER A 112 -5.71 -16.54 7.00
C SER A 112 -6.29 -16.76 5.61
N SER A 113 -6.16 -17.97 5.08
CA SER A 113 -6.88 -18.37 3.88
C SER A 113 -8.34 -18.64 4.22
N THR A 114 -9.25 -17.91 3.58
CA THR A 114 -10.70 -18.12 3.74
C THR A 114 -11.19 -19.45 3.19
N MET A 115 -10.42 -20.12 2.33
CA MET A 115 -10.81 -21.39 1.71
C MET A 115 -10.52 -22.64 2.55
N ASN A 116 -9.45 -22.63 3.37
CA ASN A 116 -8.96 -23.85 4.03
C ASN A 116 -8.73 -23.68 5.54
N ASN A 117 -9.09 -22.58 6.17
CA ASN A 117 -8.74 -22.27 7.57
C ASN A 117 -7.23 -22.40 7.90
N VAL A 118 -6.37 -22.29 6.90
CA VAL A 118 -4.92 -22.38 7.08
C VAL A 118 -4.39 -20.98 7.41
N ILE A 119 -3.70 -20.86 8.53
CA ILE A 119 -2.96 -19.66 8.89
C ILE A 119 -1.55 -19.79 8.32
N THR A 120 -1.21 -18.93 7.38
CA THR A 120 0.13 -18.83 6.80
C THR A 120 0.86 -17.67 7.43
N THR A 121 2.01 -17.92 8.06
CA THR A 121 2.90 -16.84 8.50
C THR A 121 3.80 -16.43 7.35
N ILE A 122 3.64 -15.22 6.88
CA ILE A 122 4.51 -14.61 5.87
C ILE A 122 5.56 -13.79 6.59
N SER A 123 6.83 -14.00 6.22
CA SER A 123 7.95 -13.21 6.73
C SER A 123 8.68 -12.58 5.55
N MET A 124 8.92 -11.28 5.62
CA MET A 124 9.63 -10.55 4.57
C MET A 124 10.67 -9.62 5.18
N ILE A 125 11.73 -9.36 4.41
CA ILE A 125 12.68 -8.29 4.71
C ILE A 125 11.95 -6.97 4.53
N SER A 126 11.94 -6.15 5.57
CA SER A 126 11.28 -4.85 5.60
C SER A 126 12.26 -3.76 5.99
N LEU A 127 12.04 -2.56 5.49
CA LEU A 127 12.82 -1.39 5.86
C LEU A 127 12.63 -1.07 7.35
N LYS A 128 13.72 -0.77 8.07
CA LYS A 128 13.65 -0.24 9.43
C LYS A 128 12.93 1.10 9.46
N ARG A 129 12.28 1.38 10.57
CA ARG A 129 11.65 2.68 10.86
C ARG A 129 12.65 3.61 11.58
N LYS A 130 12.26 4.81 11.95
CA LYS A 130 13.13 5.73 12.69
C LYS A 130 13.56 5.11 14.01
N GLU A 131 14.87 5.15 14.30
CA GLU A 131 15.49 4.44 15.44
C GLU A 131 15.06 4.94 16.82
N ASN A 132 14.58 6.19 16.90
CA ASN A 132 14.20 6.81 18.17
C ASN A 132 12.77 6.47 18.60
N GLU A 133 12.03 5.73 17.80
CA GLU A 133 10.68 5.31 18.09
C GLU A 133 10.73 3.84 18.48
N THR A 134 10.55 3.52 19.76
CA THR A 134 10.46 2.14 20.24
C THR A 134 9.28 1.45 19.58
N GLU A 135 9.49 0.24 19.10
CA GLU A 135 8.58 -0.50 18.22
C GLU A 135 7.14 -0.68 18.73
N GLU A 136 6.82 -0.32 19.95
CA GLU A 136 5.52 -0.58 20.58
C GLU A 136 5.08 0.45 21.62
N GLN A 137 5.50 1.69 21.56
CA GLN A 137 4.84 2.68 22.39
C GLN A 137 3.49 3.06 21.76
N ASP A 138 2.44 2.48 22.31
CA ASP A 138 1.02 2.84 22.10
C ASP A 138 0.39 2.45 20.75
N GLY A 139 0.92 1.48 20.02
CA GLY A 139 0.28 1.01 18.77
C GLY A 139 0.26 2.06 17.65
N LYS A 140 1.04 3.15 17.76
CA LYS A 140 1.15 4.15 16.72
C LYS A 140 2.14 3.70 15.64
N PRO A 141 1.79 3.84 14.36
CA PRO A 141 2.70 3.53 13.28
C PRO A 141 3.91 4.46 13.32
N LEU A 142 5.10 3.88 13.23
CA LEU A 142 6.35 4.63 13.20
C LEU A 142 6.54 5.31 11.83
N SER A 143 7.06 6.53 11.81
CA SER A 143 7.33 7.22 10.55
C SER A 143 8.48 6.59 9.77
N CYS A 144 8.47 6.79 8.45
CA CYS A 144 9.54 6.29 7.59
C CYS A 144 10.88 6.96 7.94
N ARG A 145 11.96 6.18 8.03
CA ARG A 145 13.30 6.70 8.33
C ARG A 145 13.85 7.66 7.26
N PHE A 146 13.35 7.59 6.04
CA PHE A 146 13.73 8.48 4.94
C PHE A 146 12.85 9.72 4.82
N LEU A 147 11.87 9.87 5.70
CA LEU A 147 11.07 11.09 5.78
C LEU A 147 11.88 12.15 6.52
N ASP A 148 12.19 13.25 5.85
CA ASP A 148 12.84 14.39 6.47
C ASP A 148 11.84 15.28 7.24
N GLU A 149 12.34 16.29 7.94
CA GLU A 149 11.52 17.22 8.72
C GLU A 149 10.61 18.11 7.83
N GLY A 150 10.97 18.28 6.57
CA GLY A 150 10.19 19.00 5.57
C GLY A 150 9.13 18.15 4.87
N GLY A 151 8.98 16.87 5.23
CA GLY A 151 8.03 15.94 4.60
C GLY A 151 8.50 15.34 3.28
N SER A 152 9.76 15.55 2.90
CA SER A 152 10.33 14.97 1.67
C SER A 152 10.92 13.59 1.90
N CYS A 153 10.94 12.78 0.85
CA CYS A 153 11.53 11.44 0.90
C CYS A 153 12.98 11.47 0.44
N GLY A 154 13.94 11.18 1.34
CA GLY A 154 15.38 11.24 1.07
C GLY A 154 15.88 10.25 -0.01
N ILE A 155 15.06 9.26 -0.37
CA ILE A 155 15.38 8.29 -1.44
C ILE A 155 14.52 8.45 -2.70
N HIS A 156 13.71 9.51 -2.79
CA HIS A 156 12.93 9.75 -4.00
C HIS A 156 13.86 10.07 -5.19
N PRO A 157 13.59 9.57 -6.42
CA PRO A 157 12.46 8.74 -6.83
C PRO A 157 12.65 7.22 -6.57
N ASP A 158 13.79 6.80 -6.04
CA ASP A 158 14.21 5.39 -5.88
C ASP A 158 13.57 4.72 -4.65
N LYS A 159 12.33 5.11 -4.32
CA LYS A 159 11.59 4.57 -3.17
C LYS A 159 11.10 3.12 -3.43
N PRO A 160 10.89 2.31 -2.37
CA PRO A 160 10.40 0.94 -2.50
C PRO A 160 9.13 0.83 -3.33
N GLY A 161 8.97 -0.30 -4.04
CA GLY A 161 7.79 -0.59 -4.85
C GLY A 161 6.48 -0.44 -4.07
N VAL A 162 6.44 -0.89 -2.82
CA VAL A 162 5.27 -0.75 -1.94
C VAL A 162 4.88 0.72 -1.71
N CYS A 163 5.83 1.65 -1.66
CA CYS A 163 5.55 3.08 -1.54
C CYS A 163 4.93 3.69 -2.81
N TRP A 164 5.17 3.07 -3.97
CA TRP A 164 4.53 3.45 -5.21
C TRP A 164 3.11 2.94 -5.31
N LEU A 165 2.80 1.82 -4.66
CA LEU A 165 1.48 1.19 -4.75
C LEU A 165 0.42 1.92 -3.93
N TYR A 166 0.78 2.53 -2.80
CA TYR A 166 -0.22 3.17 -1.95
C TYR A 166 -1.02 4.24 -2.70
N PRO A 167 -2.34 4.23 -2.61
CA PRO A 167 -3.20 3.47 -1.71
C PRO A 167 -3.77 2.17 -2.34
N PHE A 168 -3.12 1.59 -3.33
CA PHE A 168 -3.57 0.34 -3.91
C PHE A 168 -3.08 -0.87 -3.10
N SER A 169 -3.97 -1.84 -2.92
CA SER A 169 -3.65 -3.23 -2.62
C SER A 169 -3.69 -4.01 -3.91
N SER A 170 -2.77 -4.94 -4.10
CA SER A 170 -2.75 -5.76 -5.32
C SER A 170 -2.51 -7.23 -4.99
N TRP A 171 -3.08 -8.10 -5.82
CA TRP A 171 -2.92 -9.54 -5.72
C TRP A 171 -2.91 -10.16 -7.12
N MET A 172 -2.47 -11.41 -7.20
CA MET A 172 -2.46 -12.18 -8.45
C MET A 172 -3.42 -13.34 -8.36
N GLU A 173 -4.17 -13.53 -9.43
CA GLU A 173 -5.00 -14.72 -9.66
C GLU A 173 -4.50 -15.45 -10.91
N SER A 174 -4.87 -16.72 -11.04
CA SER A 174 -4.60 -17.48 -12.26
C SER A 174 -5.91 -17.66 -13.01
N ASP A 175 -6.00 -17.04 -14.17
CA ASP A 175 -7.10 -17.29 -15.10
C ASP A 175 -6.59 -18.11 -16.28
N SER A 176 -7.15 -19.32 -16.45
CA SER A 176 -6.78 -20.25 -17.54
C SER A 176 -5.26 -20.47 -17.66
N GLY A 177 -4.56 -20.49 -16.52
CA GLY A 177 -3.10 -20.69 -16.45
C GLY A 177 -2.26 -19.44 -16.73
N LYS A 178 -2.89 -18.29 -16.93
CA LYS A 178 -2.19 -17.01 -17.09
C LYS A 178 -2.36 -16.16 -15.82
N PRO A 179 -1.28 -15.50 -15.34
CA PRO A 179 -1.40 -14.61 -14.21
C PRO A 179 -2.19 -13.36 -14.60
N VAL A 180 -3.19 -13.03 -13.78
CA VAL A 180 -3.94 -11.78 -13.86
C VAL A 180 -3.67 -11.00 -12.57
N VAL A 181 -3.28 -9.75 -12.72
CA VAL A 181 -3.03 -8.87 -11.58
C VAL A 181 -4.28 -8.04 -11.32
N HIS A 182 -4.74 -8.07 -10.08
CA HIS A 182 -5.85 -7.26 -9.60
C HIS A 182 -5.35 -6.16 -8.67
N ALA A 183 -6.04 -5.03 -8.64
CA ALA A 183 -5.74 -3.92 -7.74
C ALA A 183 -7.02 -3.28 -7.23
N SER A 184 -7.06 -3.00 -5.93
CA SER A 184 -8.16 -2.28 -5.27
C SER A 184 -7.62 -1.20 -4.34
N PHE A 185 -8.47 -0.29 -3.89
CA PHE A 185 -8.05 0.71 -2.91
C PHE A 185 -7.96 0.13 -1.50
N GLN A 186 -6.92 0.52 -0.79
CA GLN A 186 -6.84 0.37 0.67
C GLN A 186 -7.60 1.52 1.32
N LEU A 187 -8.81 1.25 1.76
CA LEU A 187 -9.66 2.24 2.42
C LEU A 187 -9.37 2.27 3.94
N THR A 188 -8.16 2.69 4.31
CA THR A 188 -7.66 2.66 5.69
C THR A 188 -7.95 3.93 6.49
N GLY A 189 -8.52 4.95 5.85
CA GLY A 189 -8.79 6.24 6.50
C GLY A 189 -7.57 7.14 6.67
N ASP A 190 -6.42 6.81 6.06
CA ASP A 190 -5.17 7.57 6.21
C ASP A 190 -4.85 8.47 5.03
N CYS A 191 -5.56 8.30 3.90
CA CYS A 191 -5.29 9.04 2.67
C CYS A 191 -6.36 10.08 2.38
N PRO A 192 -6.02 11.37 2.32
CA PRO A 192 -6.96 12.44 1.96
C PRO A 192 -7.20 12.58 0.46
N GLY A 193 -6.50 11.79 -0.38
CA GLY A 193 -6.58 11.90 -1.83
C GLY A 193 -7.82 11.28 -2.47
N PHE A 194 -8.72 10.65 -1.69
CA PHE A 194 -9.96 10.09 -2.20
C PHE A 194 -11.01 11.18 -2.44
N TYR A 195 -11.74 11.05 -3.55
CA TYR A 195 -12.83 11.93 -3.94
C TYR A 195 -13.86 11.17 -4.77
N THR A 196 -15.04 11.78 -5.00
CA THR A 196 -16.07 11.17 -5.85
C THR A 196 -16.22 11.87 -7.20
N ALA A 197 -16.58 11.11 -8.24
CA ALA A 197 -16.90 11.65 -9.56
C ALA A 197 -17.93 10.78 -10.29
N ASN A 198 -18.67 11.38 -11.24
CA ASN A 198 -19.69 10.68 -12.01
C ASN A 198 -19.12 9.76 -13.10
N THR A 199 -17.82 9.86 -13.40
CA THR A 199 -17.11 9.03 -14.37
C THR A 199 -15.71 8.66 -13.84
N VAL A 200 -15.13 7.59 -14.35
CA VAL A 200 -13.74 7.19 -14.02
C VAL A 200 -12.68 7.96 -14.82
N GLN A 201 -13.09 8.74 -15.82
CA GLN A 201 -12.20 9.45 -16.74
C GLN A 201 -11.12 10.28 -16.04
N PRO A 202 -11.39 11.02 -14.94
CA PRO A 202 -10.37 11.82 -14.25
C PRO A 202 -9.20 11.01 -13.68
N MET A 203 -9.37 9.70 -13.52
CA MET A 203 -8.37 8.81 -12.94
C MET A 203 -7.65 7.96 -14.01
N MET A 204 -8.05 7.99 -15.27
CA MET A 204 -7.51 7.10 -16.31
C MET A 204 -5.99 7.23 -16.51
N GLU A 205 -5.45 8.43 -16.46
CA GLU A 205 -4.00 8.66 -16.57
C GLU A 205 -3.25 8.02 -15.38
N ILE A 206 -3.82 8.13 -14.18
CA ILE A 206 -3.28 7.50 -12.96
C ILE A 206 -3.33 5.97 -13.09
N LEU A 207 -4.45 5.41 -13.57
CA LEU A 207 -4.55 3.97 -13.79
C LEU A 207 -3.54 3.46 -14.82
N GLN A 208 -3.29 4.21 -15.89
CA GLN A 208 -2.27 3.88 -16.90
C GLN A 208 -0.86 3.88 -16.30
N GLU A 209 -0.52 4.90 -15.52
CA GLU A 209 0.78 4.99 -14.84
C GLU A 209 0.96 3.87 -13.81
N TYR A 210 -0.05 3.66 -12.97
CA TYR A 210 0.01 2.69 -11.88
C TYR A 210 -0.09 1.24 -12.36
N SER A 211 -0.77 0.96 -13.46
CA SER A 211 -0.88 -0.41 -13.99
C SER A 211 0.50 -1.04 -14.22
N LYS A 212 1.44 -0.29 -14.80
CA LYS A 212 2.80 -0.77 -14.99
C LYS A 212 3.51 -1.01 -13.65
N LYS A 213 3.43 -0.07 -12.71
CA LYS A 213 4.08 -0.17 -11.40
C LYS A 213 3.53 -1.35 -10.60
N ILE A 214 2.20 -1.53 -10.60
CA ILE A 214 1.52 -2.63 -9.92
C ILE A 214 1.92 -3.97 -10.54
N PHE A 215 1.92 -4.07 -11.85
CA PHE A 215 2.32 -5.28 -12.55
C PHE A 215 3.78 -5.65 -12.24
N ASP A 216 4.70 -4.72 -12.41
CA ASP A 216 6.14 -4.92 -12.18
C ASP A 216 6.42 -5.31 -10.72
N TYR A 217 5.73 -4.68 -9.76
CA TYR A 217 5.85 -5.02 -8.33
C TYR A 217 5.38 -6.45 -8.05
N ASN A 218 4.22 -6.85 -8.54
CA ASN A 218 3.71 -8.21 -8.33
C ASN A 218 4.63 -9.27 -8.95
N MET A 219 5.20 -8.99 -10.12
CA MET A 219 6.20 -9.85 -10.75
C MET A 219 7.50 -9.90 -9.93
N SER A 220 7.93 -8.80 -9.33
CA SER A 220 9.10 -8.74 -8.46
C SER A 220 8.87 -9.48 -7.14
N ILE A 221 7.70 -9.36 -6.53
CA ILE A 221 7.32 -10.15 -5.34
C ILE A 221 7.36 -11.64 -5.65
N GLN A 222 6.81 -12.07 -6.78
CA GLN A 222 6.83 -13.48 -7.18
C GLN A 222 8.28 -14.01 -7.33
N ARG A 223 9.16 -13.23 -7.96
CA ARG A 223 10.58 -13.60 -8.07
C ARG A 223 11.26 -13.66 -6.70
N THR A 224 11.05 -12.65 -5.87
CA THR A 224 11.60 -12.57 -4.51
C THR A 224 11.19 -13.78 -3.67
N THR A 225 9.93 -14.19 -3.74
CA THR A 225 9.41 -15.36 -3.02
C THR A 225 10.02 -16.66 -3.54
N ARG A 226 10.12 -16.84 -4.87
CA ARG A 226 10.70 -18.04 -5.49
C ARG A 226 12.19 -18.21 -5.17
N GLU A 227 12.92 -17.12 -5.01
CA GLU A 227 14.36 -17.11 -4.70
C GLU A 227 14.65 -17.17 -3.19
N ASN A 228 13.64 -17.46 -2.35
CA ASN A 228 13.74 -17.49 -0.88
C ASN A 228 14.24 -16.19 -0.22
N TYR A 229 14.06 -15.05 -0.87
CA TYR A 229 14.24 -13.75 -0.23
C TYR A 229 13.06 -13.39 0.69
N GLY A 230 11.93 -14.10 0.53
CA GLY A 230 10.82 -14.06 1.45
C GLY A 230 10.68 -15.42 2.14
N PHE A 231 10.46 -15.43 3.46
CA PHE A 231 10.24 -16.65 4.22
C PHE A 231 8.74 -16.89 4.32
N ILE A 232 8.27 -17.95 3.69
CA ILE A 232 6.88 -18.43 3.86
C ILE A 232 6.96 -19.68 4.73
N ASN A 233 6.51 -19.59 5.97
CA ASN A 233 6.32 -20.74 6.83
C ASN A 233 4.84 -21.12 6.82
N ILE A 234 4.50 -22.27 6.26
CA ILE A 234 3.17 -22.86 6.38
C ILE A 234 3.15 -23.60 7.71
N VAL A 235 2.43 -23.07 8.67
CA VAL A 235 2.14 -23.78 9.92
C VAL A 235 0.86 -24.55 9.68
N GLN A 236 0.96 -25.89 9.75
CA GLN A 236 -0.19 -26.79 9.70
C GLN A 236 -0.94 -26.78 11.02
#